data_ed5a8ed74864e4236f3cd9caddf84b1a
#
_entry.id   ed5a8ed74864e4236f3cd9caddf84b1a
#
_cell.length_a   1.000
_cell.length_b   1.000
_cell.length_c   1.000
_cell.angle_alpha   90.00
_cell.angle_beta   90.00
_cell.angle_gamma   90.00
#
_symmetry.space_group_name_H-M   'P 1'
#
loop_
_entity.id
_entity.type
_entity.pdbx_description
1 polymer ?
#
loop_
_entity_poly.entity_id
_entity_poly.type
_entity_poly.pdbx_seq_one_letter_code
_entity_poly.pdbx_strand_id
1 'polypeptide(L)'
;GIIEEAEKLGSLSPGQTVVELTSGNMGTGLAIVCGLKGYPFVAVMSKGNSEERAQMMRALGAEVVLVDQLPNSSPGQVSGGDLDLVDKAAKKITKQRQAFRADQFYRDGNWQAHYNNTAPEIWEATNGNLDGFADFLGSGGTYKGIAKALKERNSDIKCFVVEPEGAAVAAGLPVTNPH
;
A
#
# COMPACT_ATOMS: atom_id res chain seq x y z
N GLY A 1 0.13 2.62 12.02
CA GLY A 1 -0.09 1.48 11.12
C GLY A 1 1.14 0.56 11.09
N ILE A 2 1.58 0.12 9.89
CA ILE A 2 2.61 -0.93 9.71
C ILE A 2 3.88 -0.69 10.53
N ILE A 3 4.42 0.52 10.55
CA ILE A 3 5.65 0.84 11.30
C ILE A 3 5.43 0.70 12.81
N GLU A 4 4.35 1.25 13.33
CA GLU A 4 4.02 1.17 14.77
C GLU A 4 3.74 -0.27 15.22
N GLU A 5 3.07 -1.07 14.38
CA GLU A 5 2.89 -2.50 14.62
C GLU A 5 4.24 -3.21 14.69
N ALA A 6 5.13 -2.94 13.72
CA ALA A 6 6.45 -3.56 13.66
C ALA A 6 7.33 -3.19 14.86
N GLU A 7 7.30 -1.93 15.30
CA GLU A 7 7.97 -1.46 16.52
C GLU A 7 7.42 -2.19 17.75
N LYS A 8 6.10 -2.24 17.89
CA LYS A 8 5.42 -2.90 19.02
C LYS A 8 5.74 -4.40 19.10
N LEU A 9 5.85 -5.07 17.96
CA LEU A 9 6.18 -6.49 17.86
C LEU A 9 7.69 -6.76 17.93
N GLY A 10 8.54 -5.72 17.98
CA GLY A 10 10.00 -5.88 17.97
C GLY A 10 10.56 -6.40 16.64
N SER A 11 9.78 -6.36 15.56
CA SER A 11 10.21 -6.82 14.23
C SER A 11 10.91 -5.73 13.42
N LEU A 12 10.88 -4.48 13.88
CA LEU A 12 11.61 -3.33 13.35
C LEU A 12 12.46 -2.73 14.46
N SER A 13 13.78 -2.74 14.24
CA SER A 13 14.75 -2.17 15.19
C SER A 13 14.99 -0.69 14.92
N PRO A 14 15.30 0.13 15.93
CA PRO A 14 15.62 1.55 15.74
C PRO A 14 16.74 1.76 14.69
N GLY A 15 16.50 2.65 13.73
CA GLY A 15 17.44 2.96 12.65
C GLY A 15 17.56 1.90 11.56
N GLN A 16 16.82 0.79 11.64
CA GLN A 16 16.81 -0.23 10.60
C GLN A 16 16.17 0.32 9.32
N THR A 17 16.76 -0.02 8.16
CA THR A 17 16.20 0.38 6.87
C THR A 17 14.82 -0.27 6.66
N VAL A 18 13.85 0.51 6.19
CA VAL A 18 12.54 0.04 5.76
C VAL A 18 12.51 -0.04 4.24
N VAL A 19 12.01 -1.12 3.69
CA VAL A 19 11.89 -1.32 2.23
C VAL A 19 10.44 -1.60 1.86
N GLU A 20 9.94 -1.01 0.79
CA GLU A 20 8.62 -1.34 0.25
C GLU A 20 8.58 -1.28 -1.27
N LEU A 21 7.84 -2.24 -1.87
CA LEU A 21 7.36 -2.17 -3.24
C LEU A 21 6.17 -1.21 -3.27
N THR A 22 6.35 -0.04 -3.84
CA THR A 22 5.29 0.97 -3.82
C THR A 22 5.53 2.06 -4.87
N SER A 23 4.45 2.53 -5.45
CA SER A 23 4.46 3.66 -6.39
C SER A 23 3.41 4.72 -6.07
N GLY A 24 2.74 4.62 -4.91
CA GLY A 24 1.60 5.46 -4.59
C GLY A 24 1.56 5.92 -3.14
N ASN A 25 0.35 6.05 -2.62
CA ASN A 25 0.07 6.63 -1.30
C ASN A 25 0.81 5.93 -0.15
N MET A 26 0.95 4.60 -0.21
CA MET A 26 1.69 3.86 0.81
C MET A 26 3.16 4.29 0.84
N GLY A 27 3.81 4.46 -0.32
CA GLY A 27 5.20 4.92 -0.40
C GLY A 27 5.36 6.33 0.16
N THR A 28 4.45 7.23 -0.17
CA THR A 28 4.43 8.60 0.38
C THR A 28 4.24 8.59 1.89
N GLY A 29 3.28 7.81 2.39
CA GLY A 29 3.03 7.67 3.82
C GLY A 29 4.21 7.05 4.58
N LEU A 30 4.86 6.03 4.01
CA LEU A 30 6.07 5.44 4.60
C LEU A 30 7.25 6.43 4.60
N ALA A 31 7.44 7.20 3.51
CA ALA A 31 8.48 8.23 3.47
C ALA A 31 8.33 9.25 4.59
N ILE A 32 7.10 9.75 4.82
CA ILE A 32 6.79 10.69 5.90
C ILE A 32 7.05 10.05 7.27
N VAL A 33 6.46 8.89 7.53
CA VAL A 33 6.55 8.25 8.87
C VAL A 33 7.97 7.80 9.18
N CYS A 34 8.68 7.22 8.21
CA CYS A 34 10.08 6.82 8.38
C CYS A 34 10.97 8.03 8.62
N GLY A 35 10.79 9.13 7.87
CA GLY A 35 11.51 10.37 8.08
C GLY A 35 11.31 10.94 9.48
N LEU A 36 10.07 10.98 9.97
CA LEU A 36 9.74 11.48 11.31
C LEU A 36 10.31 10.59 12.44
N LYS A 37 10.37 9.27 12.21
CA LYS A 37 10.84 8.29 13.20
C LYS A 37 12.33 7.95 13.09
N GLY A 38 13.04 8.52 12.10
CA GLY A 38 14.48 8.29 11.90
C GLY A 38 14.82 6.95 11.25
N TYR A 39 13.91 6.36 10.48
CA TYR A 39 14.16 5.14 9.69
C TYR A 39 14.59 5.51 8.26
N PRO A 40 15.73 5.03 7.75
CA PRO A 40 16.00 5.08 6.31
C PRO A 40 14.90 4.33 5.55
N PHE A 41 14.35 4.95 4.50
CA PHE A 41 13.29 4.32 3.70
C PHE A 41 13.70 4.16 2.24
N VAL A 42 13.50 2.97 1.69
CA VAL A 42 13.74 2.62 0.28
C VAL A 42 12.42 2.23 -0.37
N ALA A 43 11.96 3.06 -1.29
CA ALA A 43 10.83 2.75 -2.17
C ALA A 43 11.35 2.09 -3.45
N VAL A 44 10.83 0.91 -3.77
CA VAL A 44 11.17 0.19 -5.01
C VAL A 44 9.96 0.24 -5.93
N MET A 45 10.12 0.78 -7.13
CA MET A 45 9.03 0.96 -8.09
C MET A 45 9.46 0.73 -9.53
N SER A 46 8.50 0.44 -10.40
CA SER A 46 8.76 0.30 -11.83
C SER A 46 8.99 1.65 -12.50
N LYS A 47 9.86 1.71 -13.50
CA LYS A 47 10.01 2.85 -14.42
C LYS A 47 8.76 3.14 -15.23
N GLY A 48 7.81 2.21 -15.32
CA GLY A 48 6.50 2.44 -15.93
C GLY A 48 5.57 3.31 -15.09
N ASN A 49 5.91 3.61 -13.83
CA ASN A 49 5.17 4.56 -13.01
C ASN A 49 5.63 6.00 -13.32
N SER A 50 4.79 6.98 -12.96
CA SER A 50 5.13 8.38 -13.21
C SER A 50 6.34 8.83 -12.38
N GLU A 51 7.21 9.63 -13.00
CA GLU A 51 8.42 10.17 -12.36
C GLU A 51 8.08 11.11 -11.19
N GLU A 52 6.95 11.81 -11.26
CA GLU A 52 6.48 12.72 -10.20
C GLU A 52 6.29 11.99 -8.87
N ARG A 53 5.84 10.72 -8.91
CA ARG A 53 5.71 9.89 -7.70
C ARG A 53 7.07 9.58 -7.08
N ALA A 54 8.06 9.29 -7.92
CA ALA A 54 9.44 9.08 -7.46
C ALA A 54 10.03 10.37 -6.87
N GLN A 55 9.82 11.51 -7.54
CA GLN A 55 10.29 12.81 -7.07
C GLN A 55 9.66 13.21 -5.74
N MET A 56 8.36 12.99 -5.57
CA MET A 56 7.66 13.25 -4.30
C MET A 56 8.25 12.42 -3.15
N MET A 57 8.48 11.13 -3.34
CA MET A 57 9.08 10.29 -2.31
C MET A 57 10.52 10.70 -2.00
N ARG A 58 11.32 11.07 -3.02
CA ARG A 58 12.68 11.62 -2.82
C ARG A 58 12.67 12.94 -2.04
N ALA A 59 11.72 13.83 -2.34
CA ALA A 59 11.56 15.09 -1.62
C ALA A 59 11.22 14.88 -0.13
N LEU A 60 10.61 13.76 0.21
CA LEU A 60 10.32 13.33 1.58
C LEU A 60 11.47 12.53 2.23
N GLY A 61 12.63 12.45 1.58
CA GLY A 61 13.83 11.80 2.11
C GLY A 61 13.96 10.30 1.79
N ALA A 62 13.08 9.73 0.98
CA ALA A 62 13.21 8.33 0.59
C ALA A 62 14.29 8.12 -0.48
N GLU A 63 15.03 7.02 -0.38
CA GLU A 63 15.74 6.46 -1.52
C GLU A 63 14.73 5.79 -2.45
N VAL A 64 14.76 6.14 -3.74
CA VAL A 64 13.87 5.54 -4.73
C VAL A 64 14.68 4.73 -5.72
N VAL A 65 14.43 3.43 -5.76
CA VAL A 65 15.02 2.48 -6.70
C VAL A 65 14.04 2.23 -7.84
N LEU A 66 14.42 2.62 -9.05
CA LEU A 66 13.63 2.42 -10.26
C LEU A 66 14.06 1.11 -10.94
N VAL A 67 13.11 0.22 -11.18
CA VAL A 67 13.30 -1.07 -11.85
C VAL A 67 12.83 -0.97 -13.30
N ASP A 68 13.63 -1.46 -14.23
CA ASP A 68 13.27 -1.50 -15.64
C ASP A 68 12.03 -2.36 -15.88
N GLN A 69 11.23 -1.97 -16.87
CA GLN A 69 10.10 -2.76 -17.34
C GLN A 69 10.56 -3.94 -18.21
N LEU A 70 9.70 -4.92 -18.37
CA LEU A 70 9.89 -5.96 -19.37
C LEU A 70 9.94 -5.35 -20.78
N PRO A 71 10.69 -5.95 -21.70
CA PRO A 71 10.88 -5.39 -23.06
C PRO A 71 9.57 -5.19 -23.85
N ASN A 72 8.54 -5.93 -23.52
CA ASN A 72 7.22 -5.89 -24.16
C ASN A 72 6.16 -5.16 -23.32
N SER A 73 6.52 -4.54 -22.21
CA SER A 73 5.61 -3.70 -21.44
C SER A 73 5.35 -2.38 -22.16
N SER A 74 4.10 -1.91 -22.13
CA SER A 74 3.74 -0.61 -22.70
C SER A 74 4.35 0.52 -21.84
N PRO A 75 4.93 1.55 -22.46
CA PRO A 75 5.41 2.74 -21.73
C PRO A 75 4.29 3.38 -20.90
N GLY A 76 4.59 3.72 -19.63
CA GLY A 76 3.63 4.35 -18.73
C GLY A 76 2.56 3.41 -18.16
N GLN A 77 2.66 2.11 -18.40
CA GLN A 77 1.80 1.08 -17.83
C GLN A 77 2.65 0.04 -17.12
N VAL A 78 2.20 -0.43 -15.98
CA VAL A 78 2.90 -1.46 -15.19
C VAL A 78 2.14 -2.76 -15.28
N SER A 79 2.75 -3.75 -15.91
CA SER A 79 2.19 -5.11 -16.02
C SER A 79 2.43 -5.93 -14.75
N GLY A 80 1.73 -7.07 -14.62
CA GLY A 80 1.99 -8.04 -13.54
C GLY A 80 3.44 -8.53 -13.55
N GLY A 81 4.02 -8.76 -14.73
CA GLY A 81 5.43 -9.16 -14.86
C GLY A 81 6.40 -8.05 -14.43
N ASP A 82 6.07 -6.79 -14.66
CA ASP A 82 6.87 -5.66 -14.14
C ASP A 82 6.82 -5.62 -12.61
N LEU A 83 5.65 -5.87 -12.01
CA LEU A 83 5.52 -5.95 -10.56
C LEU A 83 6.35 -7.09 -9.96
N ASP A 84 6.43 -8.23 -10.63
CA ASP A 84 7.30 -9.35 -10.24
C ASP A 84 8.79 -8.95 -10.23
N LEU A 85 9.23 -8.15 -11.20
CA LEU A 85 10.60 -7.62 -11.22
C LEU A 85 10.85 -6.67 -10.06
N VAL A 86 9.91 -5.79 -9.76
CA VAL A 86 9.98 -4.86 -8.63
C VAL A 86 10.01 -5.62 -7.30
N ASP A 87 9.17 -6.65 -7.14
CA ASP A 87 9.17 -7.48 -5.93
C ASP A 87 10.48 -8.24 -5.72
N LYS A 88 11.04 -8.82 -6.80
CA LYS A 88 12.39 -9.46 -6.77
C LYS A 88 13.46 -8.47 -6.34
N ALA A 89 13.44 -7.24 -6.88
CA ALA A 89 14.38 -6.20 -6.50
C ALA A 89 14.21 -5.79 -5.03
N ALA A 90 12.99 -5.59 -4.57
CA ALA A 90 12.69 -5.26 -3.18
C ALA A 90 13.14 -6.37 -2.22
N LYS A 91 12.88 -7.63 -2.53
CA LYS A 91 13.37 -8.80 -1.76
C LYS A 91 14.89 -8.84 -1.69
N LYS A 92 15.58 -8.58 -2.81
CA LYS A 92 17.05 -8.53 -2.87
C LYS A 92 17.61 -7.42 -1.98
N ILE A 93 17.07 -6.21 -2.06
CA ILE A 93 17.49 -5.07 -1.24
C ILE A 93 17.24 -5.34 0.24
N THR A 94 16.06 -5.88 0.59
CA THR A 94 15.70 -6.27 1.95
C THR A 94 16.74 -7.23 2.54
N LYS A 95 17.12 -8.25 1.80
CA LYS A 95 18.15 -9.23 2.22
C LYS A 95 19.54 -8.59 2.36
N GLN A 96 19.97 -7.83 1.36
CA GLN A 96 21.31 -7.21 1.33
C GLN A 96 21.52 -6.19 2.46
N ARG A 97 20.47 -5.45 2.83
CA ARG A 97 20.55 -4.42 3.86
C ARG A 97 20.09 -4.90 5.24
N GLN A 98 19.70 -6.17 5.37
CA GLN A 98 19.06 -6.69 6.57
C GLN A 98 17.88 -5.80 6.99
N ALA A 99 17.12 -5.32 6.00
CA ALA A 99 16.09 -4.34 6.15
C ALA A 99 14.76 -4.97 6.59
N PHE A 100 13.88 -4.16 7.15
CA PHE A 100 12.50 -4.52 7.39
C PHE A 100 11.67 -4.30 6.13
N ARG A 101 10.97 -5.33 5.65
CA ARG A 101 9.98 -5.21 4.57
C ARG A 101 8.64 -4.78 5.16
N ALA A 102 8.12 -3.62 4.72
CA ALA A 102 6.82 -3.13 5.20
C ALA A 102 5.65 -3.99 4.72
N ASP A 103 5.76 -4.58 3.54
CA ASP A 103 4.89 -5.65 3.01
C ASP A 103 3.39 -5.39 3.18
N GLN A 104 2.92 -4.32 2.54
CA GLN A 104 1.55 -3.80 2.68
C GLN A 104 0.45 -4.79 2.32
N PHE A 105 0.76 -5.83 1.54
CA PHE A 105 -0.22 -6.84 1.14
C PHE A 105 -0.47 -7.90 2.22
N TYR A 106 0.44 -8.09 3.16
CA TYR A 106 0.39 -9.18 4.14
C TYR A 106 0.30 -8.71 5.59
N ARG A 107 0.81 -7.50 5.90
CA ARG A 107 0.81 -7.02 7.28
C ARG A 107 -0.52 -6.43 7.72
N ASP A 108 -0.99 -6.90 8.86
CA ASP A 108 -2.26 -6.45 9.43
C ASP A 108 -2.26 -4.96 9.83
N GLY A 109 -1.12 -4.40 10.20
CA GLY A 109 -0.98 -2.97 10.50
C GLY A 109 -1.44 -2.04 9.36
N ASN A 110 -1.52 -2.56 8.12
CA ASN A 110 -2.10 -1.83 6.99
C ASN A 110 -3.60 -1.59 7.21
N TRP A 111 -4.41 -2.64 7.34
CA TRP A 111 -5.86 -2.49 7.49
C TRP A 111 -6.26 -2.01 8.89
N GLN A 112 -5.49 -2.35 9.93
CA GLN A 112 -5.76 -1.92 11.31
C GLN A 112 -5.66 -0.42 11.47
N ALA A 113 -4.79 0.27 10.72
CA ALA A 113 -4.72 1.72 10.73
C ALA A 113 -6.03 2.36 10.26
N HIS A 114 -6.63 1.82 9.23
CA HIS A 114 -7.92 2.29 8.71
C HIS A 114 -9.08 1.91 9.64
N TYR A 115 -9.02 0.74 10.25
CA TYR A 115 -10.02 0.30 11.23
C TYR A 115 -10.04 1.20 12.48
N ASN A 116 -8.85 1.54 12.99
CA ASN A 116 -8.72 2.27 14.26
C ASN A 116 -8.80 3.79 14.11
N ASN A 117 -8.54 4.33 12.91
CA ASN A 117 -8.49 5.77 12.69
C ASN A 117 -9.47 6.22 11.59
N THR A 118 -9.28 5.81 10.34
CA THR A 118 -10.07 6.31 9.20
C THR A 118 -11.56 6.02 9.34
N ALA A 119 -11.92 4.82 9.77
CA ALA A 119 -13.33 4.46 9.95
C ALA A 119 -14.01 5.22 11.09
N PRO A 120 -13.40 5.44 12.27
CA PRO A 120 -13.92 6.36 13.27
C PRO A 120 -14.10 7.80 12.76
N GLU A 121 -13.11 8.34 12.03
CA GLU A 121 -13.22 9.68 11.43
C GLU A 121 -14.42 9.80 10.49
N ILE A 122 -14.63 8.79 9.63
CA ILE A 122 -15.79 8.74 8.73
C ILE A 122 -17.10 8.69 9.54
N TRP A 123 -17.14 7.83 10.56
CA TRP A 123 -18.32 7.68 11.42
C TRP A 123 -18.69 8.97 12.13
N GLU A 124 -17.71 9.65 12.70
CA GLU A 124 -17.91 10.93 13.40
C GLU A 124 -18.31 12.04 12.42
N ALA A 125 -17.62 12.16 11.27
CA ALA A 125 -17.92 13.17 10.27
C ALA A 125 -19.33 13.05 9.67
N THR A 126 -19.89 11.84 9.65
CA THR A 126 -21.24 11.56 9.17
C THR A 126 -22.29 11.51 10.29
N ASN A 127 -21.89 11.67 11.54
CA ASN A 127 -22.73 11.39 12.72
C ASN A 127 -23.39 10.00 12.67
N GLY A 128 -22.69 9.00 12.10
CA GLY A 128 -23.19 7.66 11.89
C GLY A 128 -24.29 7.54 10.82
N ASN A 129 -24.59 8.61 10.10
CA ASN A 129 -25.63 8.64 9.07
C ASN A 129 -25.02 8.37 7.70
N LEU A 130 -24.78 7.08 7.39
CA LEU A 130 -24.31 6.62 6.09
C LEU A 130 -24.97 5.29 5.72
N ASP A 131 -25.41 5.17 4.47
CA ASP A 131 -26.07 3.98 3.92
C ASP A 131 -25.07 3.02 3.27
N GLY A 132 -23.94 3.53 2.82
CA GLY A 132 -22.96 2.73 2.10
C GLY A 132 -21.56 3.31 2.08
N PHE A 133 -20.60 2.43 1.80
CA PHE A 133 -19.18 2.71 1.60
C PHE A 133 -18.71 2.01 0.34
N ALA A 134 -18.01 2.71 -0.52
CA ALA A 134 -17.41 2.15 -1.72
C ALA A 134 -15.92 2.52 -1.81
N ASP A 135 -15.09 1.57 -2.18
CA ASP A 135 -13.65 1.77 -2.37
C ASP A 135 -13.12 0.82 -3.45
N PHE A 136 -12.03 1.21 -4.10
CA PHE A 136 -11.32 0.35 -5.04
C PHE A 136 -10.15 -0.36 -4.34
N LEU A 137 -9.76 -1.52 -4.87
CA LEU A 137 -8.70 -2.32 -4.26
C LEU A 137 -7.32 -1.97 -4.83
N GLY A 138 -6.43 -1.42 -3.96
CA GLY A 138 -4.99 -1.53 -4.13
C GLY A 138 -4.50 -2.74 -3.33
N SER A 139 -3.89 -2.52 -2.15
CA SER A 139 -3.57 -3.62 -1.20
C SER A 139 -4.79 -4.16 -0.45
N GLY A 140 -5.95 -3.53 -0.57
CA GLY A 140 -7.18 -3.89 0.13
C GLY A 140 -7.26 -3.42 1.59
N GLY A 141 -6.19 -2.81 2.13
CA GLY A 141 -6.13 -2.40 3.54
C GLY A 141 -7.19 -1.39 3.92
N THR A 142 -7.39 -0.36 3.09
CA THR A 142 -8.41 0.68 3.30
C THR A 142 -9.80 0.07 3.35
N TYR A 143 -10.17 -0.68 2.31
CA TYR A 143 -11.49 -1.32 2.24
C TYR A 143 -11.72 -2.26 3.43
N LYS A 144 -10.78 -3.18 3.70
CA LYS A 144 -10.89 -4.14 4.82
C LYS A 144 -11.09 -3.45 6.16
N GLY A 145 -10.26 -2.44 6.45
CA GLY A 145 -10.32 -1.73 7.74
C GLY A 145 -11.61 -0.96 7.92
N ILE A 146 -11.99 -0.15 6.92
CA ILE A 146 -13.18 0.68 7.00
C ILE A 146 -14.46 -0.17 6.98
N ALA A 147 -14.60 -1.08 6.02
CA ALA A 147 -15.79 -1.91 5.90
C ALA A 147 -16.03 -2.74 7.17
N LYS A 148 -14.97 -3.34 7.74
CA LYS A 148 -15.07 -4.08 8.99
C LYS A 148 -15.59 -3.19 10.13
N ALA A 149 -14.99 -2.04 10.34
CA ALA A 149 -15.36 -1.14 11.44
C ALA A 149 -16.76 -0.56 11.28
N LEU A 150 -17.19 -0.23 10.05
CA LEU A 150 -18.53 0.27 9.77
C LEU A 150 -19.59 -0.81 9.97
N LYS A 151 -19.35 -2.03 9.49
CA LYS A 151 -20.24 -3.19 9.67
C LYS A 151 -20.42 -3.60 11.12
N GLU A 152 -19.40 -3.44 11.95
CA GLU A 152 -19.52 -3.69 13.40
C GLU A 152 -20.38 -2.64 14.13
N ARG A 153 -20.42 -1.41 13.62
CA ARG A 153 -21.28 -0.33 14.16
C ARG A 153 -22.72 -0.42 13.66
N ASN A 154 -22.88 -0.72 12.38
CA ASN A 154 -24.19 -0.88 11.74
C ASN A 154 -24.07 -1.89 10.59
N SER A 155 -24.66 -3.08 10.79
CA SER A 155 -24.64 -4.18 9.82
C SER A 155 -25.37 -3.86 8.51
N ASP A 156 -26.27 -2.87 8.50
CA ASP A 156 -27.07 -2.52 7.33
C ASP A 156 -26.31 -1.68 6.31
N ILE A 157 -25.20 -1.04 6.72
CA ILE A 157 -24.35 -0.28 5.81
C ILE A 157 -23.85 -1.21 4.68
N LYS A 158 -24.09 -0.80 3.45
CA LYS A 158 -23.66 -1.56 2.26
C LYS A 158 -22.22 -1.21 1.92
N CYS A 159 -21.35 -2.21 1.82
CA CYS A 159 -19.94 -2.03 1.44
C CYS A 159 -19.68 -2.62 0.07
N PHE A 160 -19.15 -1.80 -0.84
CA PHE A 160 -18.92 -2.15 -2.23
C PHE A 160 -17.43 -2.09 -2.56
N VAL A 161 -16.94 -3.11 -3.26
CA VAL A 161 -15.62 -3.09 -3.90
C VAL A 161 -15.79 -2.64 -5.33
N VAL A 162 -14.97 -1.69 -5.75
CA VAL A 162 -14.89 -1.24 -7.14
C VAL A 162 -13.61 -1.82 -7.76
N GLU A 163 -13.76 -2.54 -8.84
CA GLU A 163 -12.64 -3.16 -9.57
C GLU A 163 -12.67 -2.76 -11.04
N PRO A 164 -11.51 -2.70 -11.72
CA PRO A 164 -11.47 -2.41 -13.14
C PRO A 164 -12.16 -3.50 -13.96
N GLU A 165 -12.79 -3.10 -15.06
CA GLU A 165 -13.26 -4.04 -16.05
C GLU A 165 -12.10 -4.90 -16.58
N GLY A 166 -12.28 -6.22 -16.59
CA GLY A 166 -11.23 -7.17 -16.98
C GLY A 166 -10.20 -7.50 -15.89
N ALA A 167 -10.31 -6.93 -14.68
CA ALA A 167 -9.46 -7.27 -13.54
C ALA A 167 -10.24 -7.40 -12.22
N ALA A 168 -11.48 -7.87 -12.27
CA ALA A 168 -12.36 -8.02 -11.11
C ALA A 168 -12.05 -9.30 -10.31
N VAL A 169 -10.91 -9.33 -9.65
CA VAL A 169 -10.38 -10.50 -8.92
C VAL A 169 -11.20 -10.84 -7.68
N ALA A 170 -11.66 -9.83 -6.94
CA ALA A 170 -12.48 -10.04 -5.75
C ALA A 170 -13.86 -10.58 -6.11
N ALA A 171 -14.36 -10.31 -7.31
CA ALA A 171 -15.59 -10.93 -7.86
C ALA A 171 -15.37 -12.38 -8.35
N GLY A 172 -14.13 -12.91 -8.30
CA GLY A 172 -13.79 -14.24 -8.79
C GLY A 172 -13.77 -14.37 -10.32
N LEU A 173 -13.71 -13.24 -11.03
CA LEU A 173 -13.63 -13.21 -12.47
C LEU A 173 -12.19 -13.37 -12.97
N PRO A 174 -11.97 -13.99 -14.14
CA PRO A 174 -10.65 -14.12 -14.73
C PRO A 174 -10.09 -12.74 -15.10
N VAL A 175 -8.79 -12.54 -14.90
CA VAL A 175 -8.09 -11.34 -15.33
C VAL A 175 -7.86 -11.40 -16.83
N THR A 176 -8.52 -10.52 -17.57
CA THR A 176 -8.39 -10.40 -19.04
C THR A 176 -7.61 -9.16 -19.46
N ASN A 177 -7.53 -8.17 -18.58
CA ASN A 177 -6.77 -6.94 -18.79
C ASN A 177 -6.09 -6.55 -17.48
N PRO A 178 -4.89 -7.10 -17.19
CA PRO A 178 -4.15 -6.72 -15.98
C PRO A 178 -3.66 -5.26 -16.09
N HIS A 179 -4.06 -4.45 -15.15
CA HIS A 179 -3.65 -3.04 -15.00
C HIS A 179 -2.53 -2.89 -13.99
#